data_32733b441219dd1380a09bcc59f587a5
#
_entry.id   32733b441219dd1380a09bcc59f587a5
#
_cell.length_a   1.000
_cell.length_b   1.000
_cell.length_c   1.000
_cell.angle_alpha   90.00
_cell.angle_beta   90.00
_cell.angle_gamma   90.00
#
_symmetry.space_group_name_H-M   'P 1'
#
loop_
_entity.id
_entity.type
_entity.pdbx_description
1 polymer ?
#
loop_
_entity_poly.entity_id
_entity_poly.type
_entity_poly.pdbx_seq_one_letter_code
_entity_poly.pdbx_strand_id
1 'polypeptide(L)'
;MSIYFFEKINAAGIRTHFVSADLGDTTMEVLPAKVFGHGLEVICRHKAVGSFIRRYGEYIEEGADLPSYVETTFKNDEKGDPLVTKDALVALGVMTEAQYDDIKDMTQKITKIVADDLKEKGLVLYDIKFEYGYDPEGRVMLIDEIASGNMRVYQDGQYIDPMTLSKLFFA
;
A
#
# COMPACT_ATOMS: atom_id res chain seq x y z
N MET A 1 2.39 10.33 9.70
CA MET A 1 1.33 9.50 9.08
C MET A 1 1.52 8.02 9.43
N SER A 2 2.69 7.42 9.23
CA SER A 2 2.89 5.97 9.43
C SER A 2 2.45 5.48 10.81
N ILE A 3 2.91 6.10 11.90
CA ILE A 3 2.51 5.72 13.27
C ILE A 3 0.99 5.75 13.42
N TYR A 4 0.34 6.84 13.00
CA TYR A 4 -1.11 7.00 13.07
C TYR A 4 -1.86 5.85 12.37
N PHE A 5 -1.45 5.52 11.14
CA PHE A 5 -2.09 4.44 10.39
C PHE A 5 -1.75 3.06 10.95
N PHE A 6 -0.51 2.81 11.38
CA PHE A 6 -0.16 1.53 11.99
C PHE A 6 -0.97 1.25 13.27
N GLU A 7 -1.11 2.24 14.15
CA GLU A 7 -1.96 2.11 15.34
C GLU A 7 -3.41 1.79 14.98
N LYS A 8 -3.97 2.48 14.00
CA LYS A 8 -5.34 2.28 13.53
C LYS A 8 -5.56 0.92 12.88
N ILE A 9 -4.61 0.48 12.06
CA ILE A 9 -4.61 -0.82 11.39
C ILE A 9 -4.49 -1.95 12.41
N ASN A 10 -3.57 -1.84 13.37
CA ASN A 10 -3.44 -2.80 14.46
C ASN A 10 -4.71 -2.88 15.33
N ALA A 11 -5.34 -1.74 15.63
CA ALA A 11 -6.61 -1.67 16.35
C ALA A 11 -7.76 -2.34 15.57
N ALA A 12 -7.71 -2.34 14.24
CA ALA A 12 -8.65 -3.06 13.38
C ALA A 12 -8.36 -4.57 13.28
N GLY A 13 -7.37 -5.09 14.01
CA GLY A 13 -6.97 -6.50 14.00
C GLY A 13 -6.18 -6.94 12.78
N ILE A 14 -5.68 -6.00 11.98
CA ILE A 14 -4.82 -6.28 10.82
C ILE A 14 -3.37 -6.23 11.29
N ARG A 15 -2.61 -7.27 10.95
CA ARG A 15 -1.23 -7.42 11.39
C ARG A 15 -0.29 -6.47 10.66
N THR A 16 0.52 -5.73 11.46
CA THR A 16 1.63 -4.93 10.96
C THR A 16 2.92 -5.26 11.71
N HIS A 17 4.06 -4.82 11.22
CA HIS A 17 5.33 -4.95 11.93
C HIS A 17 5.48 -3.93 13.09
N PHE A 18 4.62 -2.93 13.17
CA PHE A 18 4.71 -1.84 14.14
C PHE A 18 4.45 -2.31 15.57
N VAL A 19 5.35 -1.96 16.50
CA VAL A 19 5.24 -2.22 17.94
C VAL A 19 5.01 -0.92 18.70
N SER A 20 5.93 0.02 18.57
CA SER A 20 5.88 1.31 19.28
C SER A 20 6.68 2.38 18.56
N ALA A 21 6.54 3.63 18.98
CA ALA A 21 7.32 4.74 18.45
C ALA A 21 7.69 5.72 19.56
N ASP A 22 8.87 6.30 19.44
CA ASP A 22 9.32 7.44 20.24
C ASP A 22 9.48 8.66 19.32
N LEU A 23 8.58 9.63 19.47
CA LEU A 23 8.61 10.85 18.68
C LEU A 23 9.74 11.80 19.09
N GLY A 24 10.23 11.68 20.32
CA GLY A 24 11.35 12.48 20.82
C GLY A 24 12.66 12.08 20.15
N ASP A 25 12.89 10.78 20.02
CA ASP A 25 14.07 10.21 19.36
C ASP A 25 13.86 9.94 17.86
N THR A 26 12.64 10.20 17.35
CA THR A 26 12.26 9.91 15.95
C THR A 26 12.52 8.44 15.55
N THR A 27 12.27 7.52 16.47
CA THR A 27 12.45 6.08 16.27
C THR A 27 11.14 5.31 16.26
N MET A 28 11.16 4.16 15.63
CA MET A 28 10.04 3.22 15.61
C MET A 28 10.57 1.80 15.86
N GLU A 29 9.98 1.12 16.82
CA GLU A 29 10.24 -0.29 17.08
C GLU A 29 9.32 -1.14 16.22
N VAL A 30 9.89 -2.12 15.54
CA VAL A 30 9.16 -3.01 14.63
C VAL A 30 9.54 -4.46 14.83
N LEU A 31 8.62 -5.37 14.54
CA LEU A 31 8.90 -6.79 14.48
C LEU A 31 9.79 -7.12 13.27
N PRO A 32 10.74 -8.05 13.40
CA PRO A 32 11.51 -8.53 12.26
C PRO A 32 10.59 -9.24 11.27
N ALA A 33 10.82 -8.98 9.98
CA ALA A 33 10.09 -9.59 8.89
C ALA A 33 11.03 -10.11 7.81
N LYS A 34 10.64 -11.20 7.17
CA LYS A 34 11.23 -11.62 5.89
C LYS A 34 10.42 -11.02 4.76
N VAL A 35 11.09 -10.50 3.73
CA VAL A 35 10.42 -10.02 2.52
C VAL A 35 10.15 -11.18 1.57
N PHE A 36 9.14 -11.02 0.71
CA PHE A 36 8.85 -11.97 -0.37
C PHE A 36 9.86 -11.77 -1.52
N GLY A 37 10.60 -12.82 -1.87
CA GLY A 37 11.64 -12.76 -2.89
C GLY A 37 12.71 -11.69 -2.55
N HIS A 38 12.90 -10.74 -3.47
CA HIS A 38 13.77 -9.56 -3.28
C HIS A 38 12.99 -8.29 -2.92
N GLY A 39 11.73 -8.42 -2.60
CA GLY A 39 10.78 -7.36 -2.31
C GLY A 39 9.64 -7.30 -3.32
N LEU A 40 8.45 -7.07 -2.81
CA LEU A 40 7.23 -6.89 -3.59
C LEU A 40 6.57 -5.57 -3.20
N GLU A 41 6.09 -4.86 -4.20
CA GLU A 41 5.16 -3.77 -4.02
C GLU A 41 3.74 -4.25 -4.31
N VAL A 42 2.82 -3.87 -3.47
CA VAL A 42 1.39 -4.17 -3.62
C VAL A 42 0.63 -2.87 -3.71
N ILE A 43 -0.04 -2.66 -4.82
CA ILE A 43 -0.72 -1.39 -5.12
C ILE A 43 -2.21 -1.63 -5.14
N CYS A 44 -2.97 -0.83 -4.38
CA CYS A 44 -4.42 -0.80 -4.47
C CYS A 44 -4.88 0.51 -5.12
N ARG A 45 -5.78 0.39 -6.10
CA ARG A 45 -6.26 1.53 -6.89
C ARG A 45 -7.77 1.66 -6.81
N HIS A 46 -8.23 2.85 -6.45
CA HIS A 46 -9.62 3.29 -6.55
C HIS A 46 -9.88 4.04 -7.85
N LYS A 47 -8.83 4.57 -8.48
CA LYS A 47 -8.88 5.31 -9.74
C LYS A 47 -7.78 4.86 -10.70
N ALA A 48 -8.07 4.91 -11.98
CA ALA A 48 -7.12 4.57 -13.04
C ALA A 48 -6.11 5.71 -13.24
N VAL A 49 -4.92 5.58 -12.67
CA VAL A 49 -3.85 6.58 -12.75
C VAL A 49 -2.46 5.94 -12.87
N GLY A 50 -1.45 6.74 -13.16
CA GLY A 50 -0.04 6.36 -13.13
C GLY A 50 0.30 5.21 -14.06
N SER A 51 0.99 4.18 -13.54
CA SER A 51 1.40 3.03 -14.36
C SER A 51 0.24 2.21 -14.90
N PHE A 52 -0.93 2.25 -14.24
CA PHE A 52 -2.14 1.60 -14.75
C PHE A 52 -2.58 2.22 -16.09
N ILE A 53 -2.64 3.54 -16.18
CA ILE A 53 -2.99 4.24 -17.43
C ILE A 53 -1.90 4.05 -18.49
N ARG A 54 -0.62 4.04 -18.12
CA ARG A 54 0.45 3.75 -19.11
C ARG A 54 0.30 2.37 -19.76
N ARG A 55 -0.26 1.38 -19.03
CA ARG A 55 -0.48 0.02 -19.55
C ARG A 55 -1.82 -0.16 -20.25
N TYR A 56 -2.86 0.48 -19.74
CA TYR A 56 -4.25 0.16 -20.11
C TYR A 56 -5.07 1.36 -20.61
N GLY A 57 -4.44 2.50 -20.90
CA GLY A 57 -5.12 3.73 -21.33
C GLY A 57 -5.87 3.63 -22.67
N GLU A 58 -5.61 2.56 -23.46
CA GLU A 58 -6.42 2.25 -24.65
C GLU A 58 -7.80 1.65 -24.29
N TYR A 59 -7.99 1.19 -23.05
CA TYR A 59 -9.20 0.48 -22.61
C TYR A 59 -9.99 1.24 -21.55
N ILE A 60 -9.39 2.26 -20.91
CA ILE A 60 -10.01 2.99 -19.81
C ILE A 60 -9.47 4.43 -19.77
N GLU A 61 -10.33 5.37 -19.41
CA GLU A 61 -9.94 6.77 -19.25
C GLU A 61 -9.22 7.02 -17.92
N GLU A 62 -8.29 7.98 -17.92
CA GLU A 62 -7.62 8.41 -16.70
C GLU A 62 -8.63 8.96 -15.68
N GLY A 63 -8.46 8.55 -14.42
CA GLY A 63 -9.35 8.93 -13.33
C GLY A 63 -10.64 8.10 -13.22
N ALA A 64 -10.89 7.16 -14.13
CA ALA A 64 -12.03 6.26 -14.04
C ALA A 64 -11.99 5.41 -12.77
N ASP A 65 -13.16 5.06 -12.25
CA ASP A 65 -13.29 4.25 -11.04
C ASP A 65 -12.78 2.82 -11.23
N LEU A 66 -12.07 2.33 -10.23
CA LEU A 66 -11.62 0.96 -10.10
C LEU A 66 -12.14 0.36 -8.78
N PRO A 67 -12.59 -0.92 -8.79
CA PRO A 67 -13.22 -1.55 -7.61
C PRO A 67 -12.16 -2.05 -6.61
N SER A 68 -11.37 -1.16 -6.00
CA SER A 68 -10.24 -1.52 -5.12
C SER A 68 -9.33 -2.54 -5.79
N TYR A 69 -8.94 -2.24 -7.03
CA TYR A 69 -8.10 -3.10 -7.84
C TYR A 69 -6.71 -3.26 -7.21
N VAL A 70 -6.27 -4.50 -7.02
CA VAL A 70 -4.98 -4.84 -6.44
C VAL A 70 -4.07 -5.45 -7.49
N GLU A 71 -2.87 -4.93 -7.59
CA GLU A 71 -1.79 -5.48 -8.42
C GLU A 71 -0.49 -5.58 -7.64
N THR A 72 0.41 -6.45 -8.10
CA THR A 72 1.72 -6.67 -7.51
C THR A 72 2.82 -6.44 -8.53
N THR A 73 3.93 -5.85 -8.08
CA THR A 73 5.15 -5.68 -8.87
C THR A 73 6.35 -6.22 -8.10
N PHE A 74 7.36 -6.72 -8.80
CA PHE A 74 8.66 -6.94 -8.19
C PHE A 74 9.37 -5.60 -7.99
N LYS A 75 10.04 -5.43 -6.87
CA LYS A 75 10.91 -4.30 -6.59
C LYS A 75 12.20 -4.42 -7.41
N ASN A 76 12.22 -3.81 -8.58
CA ASN A 76 13.35 -3.86 -9.50
C ASN A 76 13.41 -2.62 -10.38
N ASP A 77 14.08 -1.59 -9.90
CA ASP A 77 14.21 -0.28 -10.57
C ASP A 77 14.77 -0.39 -11.98
N GLU A 78 15.76 -1.28 -12.19
CA GLU A 78 16.38 -1.47 -13.51
C GLU A 78 15.40 -1.99 -14.57
N LYS A 79 14.38 -2.75 -14.13
CA LYS A 79 13.32 -3.31 -14.98
C LYS A 79 12.02 -2.53 -14.91
N GLY A 80 11.99 -1.39 -14.19
CA GLY A 80 10.81 -0.54 -14.04
C GLY A 80 9.68 -1.21 -13.25
N ASP A 81 10.02 -1.95 -12.19
CA ASP A 81 9.09 -2.64 -11.29
C ASP A 81 8.03 -3.46 -12.04
N PRO A 82 8.44 -4.57 -12.67
CA PRO A 82 7.57 -5.32 -13.56
C PRO A 82 6.39 -5.95 -12.81
N LEU A 83 5.20 -5.90 -13.44
CA LEU A 83 4.03 -6.62 -12.95
C LEU A 83 4.32 -8.11 -12.81
N VAL A 84 3.80 -8.68 -11.74
CA VAL A 84 3.85 -10.13 -11.50
C VAL A 84 2.47 -10.64 -11.10
N THR A 85 2.07 -11.74 -11.69
CA THR A 85 0.78 -12.38 -11.41
C THR A 85 0.87 -13.30 -10.19
N LYS A 86 -0.28 -13.57 -9.55
CA LYS A 86 -0.40 -14.59 -8.49
C LYS A 86 0.22 -15.92 -8.93
N ASP A 87 -0.14 -16.39 -10.13
CA ASP A 87 0.34 -17.69 -10.65
C ASP A 87 1.85 -17.71 -10.79
N ALA A 88 2.47 -16.62 -11.26
CA ALA A 88 3.90 -16.50 -11.36
C ALA A 88 4.58 -16.50 -9.99
N LEU A 89 4.04 -15.75 -9.02
CA LEU A 89 4.57 -15.71 -7.64
C LEU A 89 4.57 -17.10 -6.99
N VAL A 90 3.50 -17.87 -7.19
CA VAL A 90 3.38 -19.24 -6.69
C VAL A 90 4.33 -20.19 -7.44
N ALA A 91 4.34 -20.14 -8.75
CA ALA A 91 5.21 -21.00 -9.58
C ALA A 91 6.71 -20.77 -9.31
N LEU A 92 7.10 -19.53 -9.01
CA LEU A 92 8.46 -19.16 -8.64
C LEU A 92 8.82 -19.49 -7.17
N GLY A 93 7.85 -19.96 -6.38
CA GLY A 93 8.05 -20.23 -4.96
C GLY A 93 8.31 -18.98 -4.11
N VAL A 94 7.90 -17.80 -4.58
CA VAL A 94 8.04 -16.51 -3.86
C VAL A 94 7.04 -16.44 -2.71
N MET A 95 5.82 -16.93 -2.91
CA MET A 95 4.79 -17.04 -1.88
C MET A 95 3.82 -18.19 -2.18
N THR A 96 3.00 -18.55 -1.19
CA THR A 96 1.89 -19.47 -1.37
C THR A 96 0.64 -18.74 -1.89
N GLU A 97 -0.32 -19.48 -2.45
CA GLU A 97 -1.63 -18.92 -2.80
C GLU A 97 -2.31 -18.25 -1.62
N ALA A 98 -2.30 -18.91 -0.45
CA ALA A 98 -2.90 -18.40 0.77
C ALA A 98 -2.28 -17.06 1.19
N GLN A 99 -0.95 -16.94 1.13
CA GLN A 99 -0.26 -15.68 1.42
C GLN A 99 -0.66 -14.57 0.45
N TYR A 100 -0.81 -14.87 -0.84
CA TYR A 100 -1.26 -13.88 -1.82
C TYR A 100 -2.69 -13.40 -1.52
N ASP A 101 -3.59 -14.34 -1.21
CA ASP A 101 -4.98 -14.03 -0.93
C ASP A 101 -5.12 -13.22 0.38
N ASP A 102 -4.32 -13.53 1.40
CA ASP A 102 -4.22 -12.75 2.63
C ASP A 102 -3.71 -11.32 2.35
N ILE A 103 -2.64 -11.17 1.54
CA ILE A 103 -2.11 -9.85 1.15
C ILE A 103 -3.18 -9.04 0.42
N LYS A 104 -3.89 -9.64 -0.51
CA LYS A 104 -4.94 -8.93 -1.26
C LYS A 104 -6.08 -8.45 -0.35
N ASP A 105 -6.57 -9.30 0.54
CA ASP A 105 -7.61 -8.96 1.51
C ASP A 105 -7.15 -7.85 2.47
N MET A 106 -5.95 -8.01 3.05
CA MET A 106 -5.34 -6.99 3.91
C MET A 106 -5.19 -5.66 3.18
N THR A 107 -4.67 -5.67 1.95
CA THR A 107 -4.48 -4.48 1.13
C THR A 107 -5.78 -3.73 0.91
N GLN A 108 -6.86 -4.41 0.56
CA GLN A 108 -8.17 -3.78 0.35
C GLN A 108 -8.74 -3.19 1.64
N LYS A 109 -8.62 -3.90 2.76
CA LYS A 109 -9.05 -3.42 4.08
C LYS A 109 -8.26 -2.21 4.56
N ILE A 110 -6.93 -2.24 4.43
CA ILE A 110 -6.05 -1.14 4.81
C ILE A 110 -6.33 0.09 3.93
N THR A 111 -6.45 -0.12 2.62
CA THR A 111 -6.78 0.97 1.69
C THR A 111 -8.10 1.64 2.04
N LYS A 112 -9.10 0.87 2.45
CA LYS A 112 -10.38 1.42 2.92
C LYS A 112 -10.20 2.28 4.17
N ILE A 113 -9.43 1.84 5.17
CA ILE A 113 -9.13 2.62 6.37
C ILE A 113 -8.49 3.96 6.01
N VAL A 114 -7.47 3.93 5.15
CA VAL A 114 -6.77 5.14 4.70
C VAL A 114 -7.69 6.07 3.92
N ALA A 115 -8.49 5.52 3.00
CA ALA A 115 -9.42 6.29 2.17
C ALA A 115 -10.53 6.95 3.00
N ASP A 116 -11.07 6.25 4.01
CA ASP A 116 -12.10 6.78 4.89
C ASP A 116 -11.57 7.99 5.68
N ASP A 117 -10.35 7.89 6.25
CA ASP A 117 -9.73 9.00 6.99
C ASP A 117 -9.43 10.22 6.11
N LEU A 118 -8.91 9.97 4.90
CA LEU A 118 -8.68 11.05 3.94
C LEU A 118 -9.99 11.74 3.55
N LYS A 119 -11.05 10.97 3.36
CA LYS A 119 -12.38 11.49 3.00
C LYS A 119 -12.96 12.39 4.07
N GLU A 120 -12.74 12.09 5.35
CA GLU A 120 -13.17 12.97 6.46
C GLU A 120 -12.54 14.35 6.39
N LYS A 121 -11.41 14.48 5.71
CA LYS A 121 -10.66 15.73 5.48
C LYS A 121 -10.91 16.36 4.09
N GLY A 122 -11.88 15.85 3.34
CA GLY A 122 -12.16 16.34 1.99
C GLY A 122 -11.13 15.93 0.94
N LEU A 123 -10.35 14.88 1.24
CA LEU A 123 -9.31 14.34 0.37
C LEU A 123 -9.77 13.02 -0.25
N VAL A 124 -9.34 12.74 -1.48
CA VAL A 124 -9.73 11.54 -2.24
C VAL A 124 -8.50 10.71 -2.55
N LEU A 125 -8.44 9.49 -2.02
CA LEU A 125 -7.39 8.52 -2.35
C LEU A 125 -7.64 7.94 -3.73
N TYR A 126 -6.65 8.07 -4.63
CA TYR A 126 -6.69 7.46 -5.96
C TYR A 126 -6.00 6.10 -5.98
N ASP A 127 -4.79 6.01 -5.45
CA ASP A 127 -4.08 4.75 -5.24
C ASP A 127 -3.08 4.86 -4.09
N ILE A 128 -2.66 3.70 -3.60
CA ILE A 128 -1.67 3.56 -2.54
C ILE A 128 -0.84 2.30 -2.74
N LYS A 129 0.46 2.39 -2.41
CA LYS A 129 1.43 1.33 -2.46
C LYS A 129 1.78 0.86 -1.05
N PHE A 130 1.84 -0.46 -0.87
CA PHE A 130 2.24 -1.13 0.37
C PHE A 130 3.36 -2.12 0.12
N GLU A 131 4.09 -2.45 1.17
CA GLU A 131 5.01 -3.58 1.22
C GLU A 131 4.58 -4.58 2.30
N TYR A 132 4.79 -5.86 2.04
CA TYR A 132 4.46 -6.93 2.96
C TYR A 132 5.66 -7.83 3.19
N GLY A 133 5.74 -8.34 4.41
CA GLY A 133 6.66 -9.39 4.80
C GLY A 133 5.91 -10.50 5.53
N TYR A 134 6.65 -11.44 6.05
CA TYR A 134 6.11 -12.53 6.87
C TYR A 134 7.00 -12.83 8.06
N ASP A 135 6.39 -13.33 9.12
CA ASP A 135 7.07 -13.74 10.34
C ASP A 135 7.67 -15.16 10.21
N PRO A 136 8.38 -15.67 11.23
CA PRO A 136 8.96 -17.02 11.20
C PRO A 136 7.95 -18.15 10.99
N GLU A 137 6.67 -17.93 11.35
CA GLU A 137 5.57 -18.85 11.15
C GLU A 137 4.90 -18.73 9.77
N GLY A 138 5.41 -17.84 8.91
CA GLY A 138 4.90 -17.61 7.56
C GLY A 138 3.66 -16.72 7.49
N ARG A 139 3.27 -16.07 8.60
CA ARG A 139 2.10 -15.21 8.65
C ARG A 139 2.42 -13.83 8.09
N VAL A 140 1.62 -13.40 7.16
CA VAL A 140 1.78 -12.10 6.48
C VAL A 140 1.56 -10.93 7.44
N MET A 141 2.33 -9.87 7.29
CA MET A 141 2.15 -8.60 7.97
C MET A 141 2.54 -7.42 7.07
N LEU A 142 1.87 -6.30 7.24
CA LEU A 142 2.25 -5.04 6.60
C LEU A 142 3.57 -4.56 7.18
N ILE A 143 4.49 -4.17 6.31
CA ILE A 143 5.80 -3.61 6.67
C ILE A 143 6.02 -2.25 6.00
N ASP A 144 7.22 -1.71 6.10
CA ASP A 144 7.65 -0.44 5.52
C ASP A 144 6.90 0.75 6.13
N GLU A 145 6.33 1.63 5.34
CA GLU A 145 5.65 2.82 5.83
C GLU A 145 4.28 3.03 5.18
N ILE A 146 3.43 3.83 5.84
CA ILE A 146 2.22 4.41 5.26
C ILE A 146 2.32 5.92 5.37
N ALA A 147 2.85 6.53 4.34
CA ALA A 147 3.14 7.95 4.30
C ALA A 147 2.57 8.61 3.04
N SER A 148 2.61 9.91 3.01
CA SER A 148 2.13 10.69 1.86
C SER A 148 2.85 10.36 0.54
N GLY A 149 4.09 9.89 0.61
CA GLY A 149 4.88 9.46 -0.55
C GLY A 149 4.44 8.12 -1.16
N ASN A 150 3.68 7.31 -0.41
CA ASN A 150 3.19 6.01 -0.89
C ASN A 150 1.84 6.08 -1.60
N MET A 151 1.20 7.25 -1.66
CA MET A 151 -0.15 7.39 -2.17
C MET A 151 -0.32 8.59 -3.11
N ARG A 152 -1.31 8.50 -4.00
CA ARG A 152 -1.80 9.63 -4.77
C ARG A 152 -3.14 10.07 -4.22
N VAL A 153 -3.18 11.30 -3.76
CA VAL A 153 -4.37 11.92 -3.16
C VAL A 153 -4.71 13.18 -3.92
N TYR A 154 -5.99 13.41 -4.10
CA TYR A 154 -6.54 14.55 -4.82
C TYR A 154 -7.53 15.31 -3.95
N GLN A 155 -7.61 16.61 -4.17
CA GLN A 155 -8.63 17.50 -3.60
C GLN A 155 -9.25 18.31 -4.73
N ASP A 156 -10.56 18.29 -4.85
CA ASP A 156 -11.30 19.00 -5.93
C ASP A 156 -10.77 18.68 -7.34
N GLY A 157 -10.37 17.43 -7.55
CA GLY A 157 -9.81 16.94 -8.84
C GLY A 157 -8.35 17.32 -9.09
N GLN A 158 -7.69 17.96 -8.13
CA GLN A 158 -6.28 18.38 -8.23
C GLN A 158 -5.37 17.45 -7.41
N TYR A 159 -4.27 17.00 -8.00
CA TYR A 159 -3.26 16.24 -7.30
C TYR A 159 -2.62 17.03 -6.17
N ILE A 160 -2.48 16.42 -5.01
CA ILE A 160 -1.81 16.99 -3.84
C ILE A 160 -0.44 16.35 -3.69
N ASP A 161 0.62 17.17 -3.70
CA ASP A 161 1.97 16.67 -3.47
C ASP A 161 2.17 16.13 -2.05
N PRO A 162 3.12 15.19 -1.82
CA PRO A 162 3.28 14.52 -0.55
C PRO A 162 3.53 15.45 0.66
N MET A 163 4.25 16.55 0.46
CA MET A 163 4.55 17.50 1.55
C MET A 163 3.31 18.29 1.97
N THR A 164 2.51 18.71 0.99
CA THR A 164 1.23 19.37 1.22
C THR A 164 0.23 18.40 1.85
N LEU A 165 0.17 17.15 1.35
CA LEU A 165 -0.71 16.12 1.91
C LEU A 165 -0.46 15.88 3.39
N SER A 166 0.82 15.73 3.80
CA SER A 166 1.17 15.56 5.21
C SER A 166 0.66 16.71 6.10
N LYS A 167 0.74 17.95 5.62
CA LYS A 167 0.25 19.12 6.35
C LYS A 167 -1.28 19.13 6.43
N LEU A 168 -1.97 18.88 5.34
CA LEU A 168 -3.43 18.87 5.29
C LEU A 168 -4.01 17.74 6.16
N PHE A 169 -3.34 16.58 6.21
CA PHE A 169 -3.81 15.45 6.98
C PHE A 169 -3.83 15.72 8.49
N PHE A 170 -2.89 16.50 9.01
CA PHE A 170 -2.78 16.84 10.44
C PHE A 170 -3.29 18.25 10.80
N ALA A 171 -3.88 18.97 9.85
CA ALA A 171 -4.45 20.30 10.06
C ALA A 171 -5.77 20.28 10.85
#